data_248b1930d47d7edb8fcd2fff3e559713
#
_entry.id   248b1930d47d7edb8fcd2fff3e559713
#
_cell.length_a   1.000
_cell.length_b   1.000
_cell.length_c   1.000
_cell.angle_alpha   90.00
_cell.angle_beta   90.00
_cell.angle_gamma   90.00
#
_symmetry.space_group_name_H-M   'P 1'
#
loop_
_entity.id
_entity.type
_entity.pdbx_description
1 polymer ?
#
loop_
_entity_poly.entity_id
_entity_poly.type
_entity_poly.pdbx_seq_one_letter_code
_entity_poly.pdbx_strand_id
1 'polypeptide(L)'
;MKAALAVALFALSTNAEVTVTVDRSTATPAFRFARVASPSRDDAASNAKVELIAGTVDRGSAGLSALVDGKVPGTDDEPEANLFFRADSWGGRFRIDLGVVTDVAAVNSYSWHPDTRAPQVYRLYASDGTDPNFNPAPGVKVDLRTCGWREVAFVDTRTKEGDAGGQYGVSITDTSGSLGRYRYLLFDVFETESDDPYGNTFYSEIDVVAKK
;
A
#
# COMPACT_ATOMS: atom_id res chain seq x y z
N MET A 1 -2.21 38.02 52.40
CA MET A 1 -1.55 36.87 51.73
C MET A 1 -2.46 36.39 50.61
N LYS A 2 -2.07 36.55 49.35
CA LYS A 2 -2.82 36.06 48.18
C LYS A 2 -2.15 34.77 47.71
N ALA A 3 -2.83 33.64 47.83
CA ALA A 3 -2.35 32.38 47.32
C ALA A 3 -2.58 32.34 45.78
N ALA A 4 -1.51 32.16 45.03
CA ALA A 4 -1.59 31.94 43.60
C ALA A 4 -1.81 30.42 43.35
N LEU A 5 -2.92 30.11 42.70
CA LEU A 5 -3.23 28.74 42.26
C LEU A 5 -2.50 28.48 40.94
N ALA A 6 -1.49 27.63 40.95
CA ALA A 6 -0.82 27.18 39.74
C ALA A 6 -1.62 26.05 39.13
N VAL A 7 -2.21 26.29 37.95
CA VAL A 7 -2.85 25.24 37.12
C VAL A 7 -1.77 24.58 36.29
N ALA A 8 -1.43 23.33 36.60
CA ALA A 8 -0.56 22.52 35.77
C ALA A 8 -1.36 21.99 34.57
N LEU A 9 -1.09 22.47 33.37
CA LEU A 9 -1.57 21.88 32.12
C LEU A 9 -0.77 20.60 31.88
N PHE A 10 -1.40 19.45 32.04
CA PHE A 10 -0.88 18.20 31.54
C PHE A 10 -1.16 18.13 30.02
N ALA A 11 -0.13 18.29 29.20
CA ALA A 11 -0.21 17.97 27.80
C ALA A 11 -0.27 16.44 27.65
N LEU A 12 -1.43 15.92 27.27
CA LEU A 12 -1.57 14.53 26.82
C LEU A 12 -0.81 14.41 25.50
N SER A 13 0.38 13.80 25.53
CA SER A 13 1.05 13.38 24.29
C SER A 13 0.28 12.20 23.73
N THR A 14 -0.53 12.42 22.70
CA THR A 14 -1.06 11.34 21.89
C THR A 14 0.13 10.74 21.12
N ASN A 15 0.48 9.50 21.45
CA ASN A 15 1.43 8.77 20.62
C ASN A 15 0.84 8.63 19.22
N ALA A 16 1.62 8.98 18.20
CA ALA A 16 1.29 8.74 16.81
C ALA A 16 1.16 7.22 16.61
N GLU A 17 0.05 6.78 16.02
CA GLU A 17 -0.25 5.36 15.81
C GLU A 17 -0.70 5.14 14.38
N VAL A 18 0.00 4.25 13.67
CA VAL A 18 -0.37 3.84 12.34
C VAL A 18 -1.58 2.92 12.40
N THR A 19 -2.59 3.23 11.62
CA THR A 19 -3.84 2.48 11.51
C THR A 19 -3.99 1.93 10.11
N VAL A 20 -4.37 0.66 10.00
CA VAL A 20 -4.76 0.01 8.75
C VAL A 20 -6.27 -0.18 8.75
N THR A 21 -6.97 0.51 7.86
CA THR A 21 -8.40 0.35 7.62
C THR A 21 -8.60 -0.51 6.39
N VAL A 22 -9.40 -1.57 6.52
CA VAL A 22 -9.73 -2.47 5.42
C VAL A 22 -11.24 -2.42 5.19
N ASP A 23 -11.64 -2.15 3.95
CA ASP A 23 -13.01 -2.31 3.49
C ASP A 23 -13.07 -3.36 2.38
N ARG A 24 -14.14 -4.14 2.41
CA ARG A 24 -14.56 -5.01 1.34
C ARG A 24 -15.96 -4.60 0.91
N SER A 25 -16.19 -4.47 -0.38
CA SER A 25 -17.50 -4.07 -0.89
C SER A 25 -18.07 -5.09 -1.87
N THR A 26 -19.36 -4.97 -2.12
CA THR A 26 -19.94 -5.53 -3.33
C THR A 26 -19.27 -4.84 -4.51
N ALA A 27 -18.67 -5.63 -5.38
CA ALA A 27 -17.85 -5.16 -6.48
C ALA A 27 -18.62 -4.21 -7.42
N THR A 28 -18.07 -3.03 -7.61
CA THR A 28 -18.57 -2.02 -8.57
C THR A 28 -17.40 -1.40 -9.32
N PRO A 29 -17.57 -0.98 -10.60
CA PRO A 29 -16.50 -0.31 -11.35
C PRO A 29 -15.95 0.98 -10.73
N ALA A 30 -16.61 1.49 -9.69
CA ALA A 30 -16.23 2.74 -9.03
C ALA A 30 -15.45 2.53 -7.72
N PHE A 31 -15.16 1.30 -7.32
CA PHE A 31 -14.47 0.98 -6.06
C PHE A 31 -15.00 1.81 -4.87
N ARG A 32 -16.28 1.67 -4.59
CA ARG A 32 -16.93 2.43 -3.51
C ARG A 32 -16.90 1.65 -2.21
N PHE A 33 -16.32 2.28 -1.20
CA PHE A 33 -16.17 1.73 0.14
C PHE A 33 -16.83 2.65 1.18
N ALA A 34 -17.03 2.14 2.38
CA ALA A 34 -17.62 2.90 3.48
C ALA A 34 -16.62 3.82 4.19
N ARG A 35 -15.36 3.36 4.35
CA ARG A 35 -14.32 4.01 5.13
C ARG A 35 -13.06 4.31 4.34
N VAL A 36 -12.79 3.57 3.28
CA VAL A 36 -11.67 3.79 2.37
C VAL A 36 -12.13 4.67 1.21
N ALA A 37 -11.34 5.68 0.87
CA ALA A 37 -11.63 6.52 -0.29
C ALA A 37 -11.62 5.69 -1.58
N SER A 38 -12.42 6.07 -2.56
CA SER A 38 -12.32 5.50 -3.91
C SER A 38 -10.99 5.91 -4.55
N PRO A 39 -10.45 5.12 -5.50
CA PRO A 39 -9.22 5.46 -6.23
C PRO A 39 -9.26 6.86 -6.83
N SER A 40 -8.13 7.57 -6.78
CA SER A 40 -7.98 8.94 -7.27
C SER A 40 -7.05 8.97 -8.47
N ARG A 41 -7.33 9.87 -9.41
CA ARG A 41 -6.42 10.16 -10.53
C ARG A 41 -5.49 11.34 -10.26
N ASP A 42 -5.66 11.99 -9.12
CA ASP A 42 -4.95 13.22 -8.76
C ASP A 42 -4.41 13.06 -7.33
N ASP A 43 -3.39 12.26 -7.20
CA ASP A 43 -2.67 11.99 -5.97
C ASP A 43 -1.15 12.11 -6.20
N ALA A 44 -0.34 11.96 -5.15
CA ALA A 44 1.11 12.14 -5.25
C ALA A 44 1.81 11.03 -6.04
N ALA A 45 1.16 9.88 -6.27
CA ALA A 45 1.71 8.78 -7.07
C ALA A 45 1.38 8.88 -8.56
N SER A 46 0.44 9.74 -8.99
CA SER A 46 -0.06 9.82 -10.38
C SER A 46 1.02 10.06 -11.44
N ASN A 47 2.20 10.54 -11.06
CA ASN A 47 3.36 10.72 -11.95
C ASN A 47 4.61 10.01 -11.41
N ALA A 48 4.44 9.11 -10.47
CA ALA A 48 5.54 8.41 -9.84
C ALA A 48 6.14 7.37 -10.78
N LYS A 49 7.44 7.13 -10.63
CA LYS A 49 8.12 6.03 -11.29
C LYS A 49 7.95 4.77 -10.45
N VAL A 50 7.39 3.72 -11.02
CA VAL A 50 7.29 2.40 -10.38
C VAL A 50 8.31 1.44 -10.97
N GLU A 51 9.08 0.78 -10.11
CA GLU A 51 10.14 -0.14 -10.50
C GLU A 51 10.02 -1.48 -9.79
N LEU A 52 10.18 -2.56 -10.57
CA LEU A 52 10.30 -3.90 -10.01
C LEU A 52 11.68 -4.05 -9.35
N ILE A 53 11.70 -4.41 -8.08
CA ILE A 53 12.92 -4.65 -7.31
C ILE A 53 13.22 -6.15 -7.20
N ALA A 54 12.18 -6.97 -7.08
CA ALA A 54 12.31 -8.42 -7.02
C ALA A 54 11.00 -9.11 -7.41
N GLY A 55 11.08 -10.39 -7.76
CA GLY A 55 9.94 -11.16 -8.24
C GLY A 55 9.80 -11.13 -9.75
N THR A 56 8.73 -11.69 -10.26
CA THR A 56 8.42 -11.74 -11.68
C THR A 56 6.96 -11.37 -11.90
N VAL A 57 6.72 -10.27 -12.60
CA VAL A 57 5.37 -9.88 -13.02
C VAL A 57 4.85 -10.91 -14.02
N ASP A 58 3.58 -11.29 -13.90
CA ASP A 58 2.94 -12.21 -14.85
C ASP A 58 2.82 -11.55 -16.24
N ARG A 59 2.86 -12.38 -17.28
CA ARG A 59 2.80 -11.91 -18.67
C ARG A 59 1.43 -11.36 -19.07
N GLY A 60 0.36 -11.81 -18.37
CA GLY A 60 -1.00 -11.31 -18.59
C GLY A 60 -1.30 -10.02 -17.82
N SER A 61 -0.39 -9.61 -16.92
CA SER A 61 -0.54 -8.39 -16.14
C SER A 61 -0.35 -7.13 -16.99
N ALA A 62 -1.07 -6.06 -16.66
CA ALA A 62 -0.84 -4.72 -17.22
C ALA A 62 0.55 -4.15 -16.90
N GLY A 63 1.23 -4.72 -15.89
CA GLY A 63 2.54 -4.29 -15.44
C GLY A 63 2.48 -3.17 -14.39
N LEU A 64 3.66 -2.70 -14.01
CA LEU A 64 3.83 -1.79 -12.86
C LEU A 64 3.15 -0.44 -13.02
N SER A 65 3.01 0.06 -14.25
CA SER A 65 2.39 1.37 -14.51
C SER A 65 0.90 1.40 -14.17
N ALA A 66 0.22 0.25 -14.20
CA ALA A 66 -1.19 0.14 -13.82
C ALA A 66 -1.45 0.53 -12.35
N LEU A 67 -0.42 0.48 -11.51
CA LEU A 67 -0.56 0.81 -10.09
C LEU A 67 -0.75 2.31 -9.80
N VAL A 68 -0.47 3.18 -10.76
CA VAL A 68 -0.44 4.64 -10.55
C VAL A 68 -0.98 5.42 -11.76
N ASP A 69 -1.73 4.76 -12.65
CA ASP A 69 -2.24 5.39 -13.88
C ASP A 69 -3.65 5.98 -13.70
N GLY A 70 -4.23 5.87 -12.53
CA GLY A 70 -5.55 6.36 -12.17
C GLY A 70 -6.68 5.62 -12.90
N LYS A 71 -6.43 4.42 -13.42
CA LYS A 71 -7.44 3.56 -14.02
C LYS A 71 -7.67 2.36 -13.14
N VAL A 72 -8.90 1.93 -13.11
CA VAL A 72 -9.31 0.75 -12.36
C VAL A 72 -10.04 -0.21 -13.29
N PRO A 73 -10.02 -1.52 -13.00
CA PRO A 73 -10.74 -2.51 -13.81
C PRO A 73 -12.24 -2.24 -13.83
N GLY A 74 -12.87 -2.55 -14.96
CA GLY A 74 -14.32 -2.46 -15.15
C GLY A 74 -15.06 -3.71 -14.72
N THR A 75 -14.35 -4.84 -14.57
CA THR A 75 -14.87 -6.14 -14.18
C THR A 75 -13.96 -6.83 -13.19
N ASP A 76 -14.42 -7.92 -12.59
CA ASP A 76 -13.72 -8.64 -11.52
C ASP A 76 -12.61 -9.58 -11.98
N ASP A 77 -12.48 -9.81 -13.29
CA ASP A 77 -11.37 -10.57 -13.89
C ASP A 77 -10.87 -9.85 -15.14
N GLU A 78 -10.03 -8.83 -14.93
CA GLU A 78 -9.47 -7.99 -15.99
C GLU A 78 -7.94 -7.89 -15.80
N PRO A 79 -7.18 -8.93 -16.19
CA PRO A 79 -5.73 -9.00 -15.99
C PRO A 79 -4.97 -7.81 -16.56
N GLU A 80 -5.39 -7.28 -17.71
CA GLU A 80 -4.80 -6.13 -18.42
C GLU A 80 -5.03 -4.78 -17.72
N ALA A 81 -5.82 -4.73 -16.66
CA ALA A 81 -6.00 -3.55 -15.81
C ALA A 81 -5.36 -3.68 -14.43
N ASN A 82 -4.67 -4.79 -14.16
CA ASN A 82 -4.12 -5.10 -12.85
C ASN A 82 -2.64 -5.45 -12.91
N LEU A 83 -1.92 -5.14 -11.82
CA LEU A 83 -0.62 -5.75 -11.56
C LEU A 83 -0.82 -7.04 -10.77
N PHE A 84 -0.19 -8.13 -11.22
CA PHE A 84 -0.03 -9.35 -10.41
C PHE A 84 1.27 -10.06 -10.75
N PHE A 85 1.76 -10.80 -9.75
CA PHE A 85 2.98 -11.58 -9.90
C PHE A 85 2.64 -12.96 -10.45
N ARG A 86 3.65 -13.59 -11.02
CA ARG A 86 3.53 -14.89 -11.64
C ARG A 86 3.13 -15.95 -10.61
N ALA A 87 2.32 -16.92 -11.05
CA ALA A 87 2.05 -18.15 -10.32
C ALA A 87 3.33 -18.85 -9.86
N ASP A 88 3.26 -19.65 -8.83
CA ASP A 88 4.39 -20.36 -8.21
C ASP A 88 5.52 -19.41 -7.74
N SER A 89 5.18 -18.17 -7.42
CA SER A 89 6.11 -17.20 -6.85
C SER A 89 5.61 -16.72 -5.49
N TRP A 90 6.54 -16.41 -4.59
CA TRP A 90 6.23 -15.89 -3.25
C TRP A 90 5.55 -14.51 -3.26
N GLY A 91 5.37 -13.90 -4.43
CA GLY A 91 4.95 -12.53 -4.66
C GLY A 91 6.05 -11.73 -5.33
N GLY A 92 6.30 -10.51 -4.85
CA GLY A 92 7.33 -9.65 -5.40
C GLY A 92 7.53 -8.38 -4.61
N ARG A 93 8.46 -7.57 -5.08
CA ARG A 93 8.82 -6.31 -4.44
C ARG A 93 8.89 -5.22 -5.50
N PHE A 94 8.15 -4.15 -5.31
CA PHE A 94 8.22 -2.97 -6.19
C PHE A 94 8.36 -1.70 -5.37
N ARG A 95 8.95 -0.68 -5.99
CA ARG A 95 9.18 0.63 -5.40
C ARG A 95 8.45 1.70 -6.20
N ILE A 96 7.82 2.63 -5.49
CA ILE A 96 7.26 3.87 -6.03
C ILE A 96 8.22 5.01 -5.65
N ASP A 97 8.74 5.76 -6.63
CA ASP A 97 9.53 6.97 -6.42
C ASP A 97 8.64 8.19 -6.73
N LEU A 98 8.27 8.93 -5.72
CA LEU A 98 7.44 10.14 -5.82
C LEU A 98 8.19 11.32 -6.45
N GLY A 99 9.50 11.18 -6.73
CA GLY A 99 10.35 12.22 -7.30
C GLY A 99 10.82 13.25 -6.29
N VAL A 100 10.01 13.59 -5.31
CA VAL A 100 10.30 14.55 -4.23
C VAL A 100 9.90 13.99 -2.87
N VAL A 101 10.51 14.51 -1.80
CA VAL A 101 10.08 14.17 -0.44
C VAL A 101 8.72 14.81 -0.15
N THR A 102 7.72 13.97 0.04
CA THR A 102 6.32 14.33 0.27
C THR A 102 5.93 14.02 1.71
N ASP A 103 5.17 14.90 2.36
CA ASP A 103 4.50 14.60 3.63
C ASP A 103 3.26 13.75 3.31
N VAL A 104 3.31 12.47 3.63
CA VAL A 104 2.31 11.48 3.25
C VAL A 104 1.26 11.34 4.35
N ALA A 105 0.03 11.71 4.04
CA ALA A 105 -1.11 11.58 4.95
C ALA A 105 -1.69 10.16 4.95
N ALA A 106 -1.77 9.53 3.77
CA ALA A 106 -2.26 8.17 3.63
C ALA A 106 -1.64 7.46 2.44
N VAL A 107 -1.62 6.13 2.50
CA VAL A 107 -1.36 5.24 1.35
C VAL A 107 -2.54 4.30 1.23
N ASN A 108 -3.20 4.31 0.07
CA ASN A 108 -4.31 3.41 -0.21
C ASN A 108 -3.89 2.39 -1.27
N SER A 109 -4.43 1.17 -1.18
CA SER A 109 -4.25 0.15 -2.20
C SER A 109 -5.57 -0.55 -2.48
N TYR A 110 -5.75 -0.94 -3.74
CA TYR A 110 -7.00 -1.50 -4.23
C TYR A 110 -6.75 -2.77 -5.00
N SER A 111 -7.67 -3.73 -4.85
CA SER A 111 -7.65 -4.99 -5.58
C SER A 111 -9.07 -5.46 -5.90
N TRP A 112 -9.22 -6.18 -7.01
CA TRP A 112 -10.48 -6.76 -7.43
C TRP A 112 -10.26 -8.08 -8.15
N HIS A 113 -10.88 -9.13 -7.66
CA HIS A 113 -10.92 -10.44 -8.29
C HIS A 113 -12.14 -11.23 -7.77
N PRO A 114 -12.76 -12.10 -8.56
CA PRO A 114 -13.91 -12.89 -8.09
C PRO A 114 -13.55 -13.93 -7.04
N ASP A 115 -12.24 -14.24 -6.89
CA ASP A 115 -11.71 -15.36 -6.11
C ASP A 115 -10.54 -14.92 -5.21
N THR A 116 -9.76 -15.88 -4.82
CA THR A 116 -8.63 -15.88 -3.89
C THR A 116 -7.51 -14.88 -4.19
N ARG A 117 -7.45 -14.34 -5.42
CA ARG A 117 -6.53 -13.26 -5.81
C ARG A 117 -7.04 -11.85 -5.48
N ALA A 118 -8.19 -11.71 -4.79
CA ALA A 118 -8.70 -10.42 -4.33
C ALA A 118 -8.02 -9.91 -3.05
N PRO A 119 -7.77 -10.74 -2.02
CA PRO A 119 -7.12 -10.30 -0.79
C PRO A 119 -5.68 -9.80 -1.02
N GLN A 120 -5.24 -8.89 -0.18
CA GLN A 120 -3.93 -8.27 -0.22
C GLN A 120 -3.09 -8.70 0.98
N VAL A 121 -1.83 -9.11 0.73
CA VAL A 121 -0.84 -9.33 1.79
C VAL A 121 0.46 -8.63 1.40
N TYR A 122 0.88 -7.62 2.16
CA TYR A 122 2.12 -6.92 1.92
C TYR A 122 2.65 -6.20 3.17
N ARG A 123 3.95 -5.89 3.17
CA ARG A 123 4.56 -4.90 4.06
C ARG A 123 4.84 -3.63 3.26
N LEU A 124 4.42 -2.50 3.82
CA LEU A 124 4.76 -1.19 3.30
C LEU A 124 6.00 -0.68 4.04
N TYR A 125 7.02 -0.33 3.28
CA TYR A 125 8.20 0.40 3.76
C TYR A 125 8.28 1.76 3.09
N ALA A 126 8.91 2.71 3.78
CA ALA A 126 9.12 4.05 3.26
C ALA A 126 10.51 4.59 3.59
N SER A 127 11.00 5.52 2.76
CA SER A 127 12.27 6.22 2.97
C SER A 127 12.23 7.61 2.33
N ASP A 128 12.93 8.57 2.93
CA ASP A 128 13.20 9.86 2.28
C ASP A 128 14.44 9.81 1.36
N GLY A 129 15.22 8.72 1.45
CA GLY A 129 16.44 8.49 0.68
C GLY A 129 17.69 9.17 1.26
N THR A 130 17.61 9.76 2.45
CA THR A 130 18.75 10.50 3.05
C THR A 130 19.65 9.67 3.94
N ASP A 131 19.24 8.45 4.32
CA ASP A 131 20.07 7.54 5.10
C ASP A 131 21.36 7.21 4.32
N PRO A 132 22.57 7.33 4.91
CA PRO A 132 23.81 7.00 4.24
C PRO A 132 23.89 5.55 3.71
N ASN A 133 23.14 4.65 4.31
CA ASN A 133 23.06 3.25 3.89
C ASN A 133 21.89 2.98 2.95
N PHE A 134 21.16 4.02 2.49
CA PHE A 134 19.99 3.83 1.68
C PHE A 134 20.29 3.05 0.40
N ASN A 135 19.65 1.89 0.29
CA ASN A 135 19.69 1.08 -0.91
C ASN A 135 18.30 1.18 -1.60
N PRO A 136 18.20 1.84 -2.76
CA PRO A 136 16.93 1.99 -3.46
C PRO A 136 16.40 0.70 -4.10
N ALA A 137 17.24 -0.34 -4.23
CA ALA A 137 16.88 -1.60 -4.89
C ALA A 137 17.36 -2.81 -4.07
N PRO A 138 16.87 -2.99 -2.84
CA PRO A 138 17.30 -4.07 -1.96
C PRO A 138 16.73 -5.40 -2.44
N GLY A 139 17.61 -6.37 -2.75
CA GLY A 139 17.20 -7.73 -3.12
C GLY A 139 16.45 -8.44 -1.99
N VAL A 140 15.75 -9.53 -2.32
CA VAL A 140 14.85 -10.26 -1.39
C VAL A 140 15.49 -10.72 -0.09
N LYS A 141 16.77 -11.00 -0.08
CA LYS A 141 17.50 -11.48 1.11
C LYS A 141 18.01 -10.35 2.01
N VAL A 142 17.79 -9.09 1.62
CA VAL A 142 18.22 -7.92 2.38
C VAL A 142 17.13 -7.53 3.38
N ASP A 143 17.50 -7.42 4.66
CA ASP A 143 16.63 -6.81 5.66
C ASP A 143 16.53 -5.31 5.37
N LEU A 144 15.33 -4.88 4.98
CA LEU A 144 15.05 -3.51 4.57
C LEU A 144 15.38 -2.48 5.67
N ARG A 145 15.21 -2.86 6.94
CA ARG A 145 15.49 -1.99 8.10
C ARG A 145 16.98 -1.68 8.29
N THR A 146 17.85 -2.46 7.66
CA THR A 146 19.32 -2.24 7.72
C THR A 146 19.85 -1.38 6.58
N CYS A 147 19.02 -1.01 5.61
CA CYS A 147 19.44 -0.29 4.43
C CYS A 147 18.54 0.93 4.12
N GLY A 148 18.19 1.68 5.16
CA GLY A 148 17.54 2.98 5.04
C GLY A 148 16.03 2.96 4.78
N TRP A 149 15.36 1.81 4.98
CA TRP A 149 13.93 1.68 4.91
C TRP A 149 13.31 1.54 6.31
N ARG A 150 12.18 2.21 6.52
CA ARG A 150 11.35 2.10 7.71
C ARG A 150 10.09 1.33 7.36
N GLU A 151 9.77 0.29 8.13
CA GLU A 151 8.47 -0.38 8.03
C GLU A 151 7.38 0.58 8.51
N VAL A 152 6.36 0.81 7.69
CA VAL A 152 5.20 1.67 7.98
C VAL A 152 4.04 0.82 8.47
N ALA A 153 3.70 -0.24 7.75
CA ALA A 153 2.58 -1.10 8.08
C ALA A 153 2.75 -2.52 7.52
N PHE A 154 2.08 -3.47 8.15
CA PHE A 154 1.78 -4.78 7.59
C PHE A 154 0.29 -4.88 7.28
N VAL A 155 -0.04 -5.27 6.08
CA VAL A 155 -1.41 -5.47 5.59
C VAL A 155 -1.62 -6.95 5.33
N ASP A 156 -2.71 -7.49 5.88
CA ASP A 156 -3.23 -8.83 5.58
C ASP A 156 -4.75 -8.75 5.60
N THR A 157 -5.37 -8.81 4.43
CA THR A 157 -6.82 -8.69 4.28
C THR A 157 -7.52 -10.04 4.15
N ARG A 158 -6.79 -11.16 4.26
CA ARG A 158 -7.37 -12.51 4.20
C ARG A 158 -8.33 -12.72 5.36
N THR A 159 -9.42 -13.44 5.11
CA THR A 159 -10.42 -13.77 6.12
C THR A 159 -10.19 -15.17 6.66
N LYS A 160 -10.66 -15.45 7.89
CA LYS A 160 -10.58 -16.78 8.50
C LYS A 160 -11.54 -17.79 7.86
N GLU A 161 -12.49 -17.34 7.07
CA GLU A 161 -13.57 -18.14 6.49
C GLU A 161 -13.28 -18.57 5.05
N GLY A 162 -12.03 -18.46 4.62
CA GLY A 162 -11.64 -18.70 3.23
C GLY A 162 -11.75 -17.42 2.40
N ASP A 163 -11.10 -17.43 1.27
CA ASP A 163 -10.92 -16.20 0.50
C ASP A 163 -12.13 -15.94 -0.34
N ALA A 164 -12.87 -15.01 0.10
CA ALA A 164 -13.96 -14.51 -0.70
C ALA A 164 -13.43 -13.45 -1.65
N GLY A 165 -13.66 -13.61 -2.92
CA GLY A 165 -13.46 -12.61 -3.95
C GLY A 165 -14.20 -11.31 -3.65
N GLY A 166 -14.01 -10.31 -4.47
CA GLY A 166 -14.63 -9.00 -4.37
C GLY A 166 -13.62 -7.87 -4.51
N GLN A 167 -14.05 -6.68 -4.19
CA GLN A 167 -13.19 -5.51 -4.11
C GLN A 167 -12.69 -5.29 -2.70
N TYR A 168 -11.39 -5.07 -2.57
CA TYR A 168 -10.74 -4.67 -1.34
C TYR A 168 -10.16 -3.28 -1.49
N GLY A 169 -10.44 -2.43 -0.52
CA GLY A 169 -9.77 -1.16 -0.31
C GLY A 169 -9.03 -1.19 1.02
N VAL A 170 -7.78 -0.78 1.01
CA VAL A 170 -6.94 -0.63 2.19
C VAL A 170 -6.53 0.83 2.30
N SER A 171 -6.60 1.41 3.49
CA SER A 171 -6.07 2.73 3.79
C SER A 171 -5.15 2.66 5.00
N ILE A 172 -3.89 3.06 4.81
CA ILE A 172 -2.88 3.17 5.86
C ILE A 172 -2.77 4.65 6.21
N THR A 173 -3.06 5.00 7.46
CA THR A 173 -3.04 6.37 7.98
C THR A 173 -2.34 6.40 9.33
N ASP A 174 -2.07 7.59 9.84
CA ASP A 174 -1.58 7.81 11.20
C ASP A 174 -2.48 8.79 11.94
N THR A 175 -2.69 8.57 13.24
CA THR A 175 -3.54 9.41 14.08
C THR A 175 -3.04 10.85 14.20
N SER A 176 -1.76 11.12 13.91
CA SER A 176 -1.19 12.47 13.79
C SER A 176 -1.55 13.18 12.48
N GLY A 177 -2.16 12.46 11.54
CA GLY A 177 -2.48 12.94 10.20
C GLY A 177 -1.28 12.97 9.24
N SER A 178 -0.17 12.30 9.60
CA SER A 178 1.00 12.12 8.71
C SER A 178 1.70 10.81 9.02
N LEU A 179 1.87 9.96 8.02
CA LEU A 179 2.71 8.77 8.10
C LEU A 179 4.19 9.12 8.18
N GLY A 180 4.56 10.32 7.71
CA GLY A 180 5.91 10.84 7.65
C GLY A 180 6.24 11.49 6.31
N ARG A 181 7.50 11.94 6.20
CA ARG A 181 8.01 12.58 4.98
C ARG A 181 8.86 11.59 4.20
N TYR A 182 8.38 11.18 3.02
CA TYR A 182 8.97 10.12 2.22
C TYR A 182 9.05 10.52 0.75
N ARG A 183 10.10 10.05 0.07
CA ARG A 183 10.20 10.05 -1.39
C ARG A 183 9.91 8.68 -1.97
N TYR A 184 10.30 7.64 -1.25
CA TYR A 184 10.21 6.27 -1.72
C TYR A 184 9.25 5.46 -0.87
N LEU A 185 8.36 4.74 -1.53
CA LEU A 185 7.53 3.69 -0.93
C LEU A 185 7.92 2.36 -1.55
N LEU A 186 8.01 1.31 -0.75
CA LEU A 186 8.33 -0.03 -1.20
C LEU A 186 7.30 -1.00 -0.66
N PHE A 187 6.68 -1.71 -1.58
CA PHE A 187 5.74 -2.79 -1.29
C PHE A 187 6.47 -4.12 -1.39
N ASP A 188 6.56 -4.83 -0.29
CA ASP A 188 7.03 -6.21 -0.19
C ASP A 188 5.79 -7.10 -0.15
N VAL A 189 5.40 -7.59 -1.34
CA VAL A 189 4.12 -8.28 -1.58
C VAL A 189 4.31 -9.76 -1.41
N PHE A 190 3.37 -10.41 -0.73
CA PHE A 190 3.35 -11.85 -0.53
C PHE A 190 2.17 -12.48 -1.27
N GLU A 191 2.32 -13.74 -1.64
CA GLU A 191 1.21 -14.52 -2.14
C GLU A 191 0.12 -14.66 -1.07
N THR A 192 -1.13 -14.71 -1.50
CA THR A 192 -2.28 -14.88 -0.60
C THR A 192 -2.56 -16.33 -0.29
N GLU A 193 -2.14 -17.24 -1.18
CA GLU A 193 -2.30 -18.68 -1.07
C GLU A 193 -1.08 -19.41 -1.63
N SER A 194 -0.75 -20.55 -1.04
CA SER A 194 0.36 -21.40 -1.48
C SER A 194 0.00 -22.31 -2.67
N ASP A 195 -1.28 -22.52 -2.93
CA ASP A 195 -1.77 -23.53 -3.86
C ASP A 195 -2.49 -22.94 -5.10
N ASP A 196 -2.45 -21.61 -5.29
CA ASP A 196 -3.06 -20.98 -6.45
C ASP A 196 -2.16 -21.10 -7.69
N PRO A 197 -2.53 -21.89 -8.71
CA PRO A 197 -1.74 -22.04 -9.93
C PRO A 197 -1.84 -20.83 -10.87
N TYR A 198 -2.69 -19.85 -10.59
CA TYR A 198 -3.03 -18.77 -11.50
C TYR A 198 -2.34 -17.44 -11.20
N GLY A 199 -1.66 -17.31 -10.07
CA GLY A 199 -0.90 -16.12 -9.73
C GLY A 199 -1.34 -15.47 -8.42
N ASN A 200 -0.83 -14.28 -8.20
CA ASN A 200 -0.99 -13.55 -6.94
C ASN A 200 -2.11 -12.51 -7.05
N THR A 201 -2.33 -11.77 -5.97
CA THR A 201 -3.32 -10.68 -5.88
C THR A 201 -3.31 -9.76 -7.08
N PHE A 202 -4.49 -9.42 -7.57
CA PHE A 202 -4.71 -8.42 -8.61
C PHE A 202 -4.74 -7.02 -8.00
N TYR A 203 -3.58 -6.36 -7.96
CA TYR A 203 -3.50 -4.95 -7.54
C TYR A 203 -3.95 -4.04 -8.67
N SER A 204 -5.01 -3.26 -8.39
CA SER A 204 -5.65 -2.40 -9.39
C SER A 204 -5.10 -0.98 -9.38
N GLU A 205 -4.83 -0.42 -8.19
CA GLU A 205 -4.35 0.96 -8.06
C GLU A 205 -3.71 1.18 -6.68
N ILE A 206 -2.81 2.14 -6.58
CA ILE A 206 -2.22 2.64 -5.33
C ILE A 206 -2.23 4.16 -5.34
N ASP A 207 -2.95 4.75 -4.39
CA ASP A 207 -2.95 6.19 -4.17
C ASP A 207 -1.99 6.58 -3.04
N VAL A 208 -1.27 7.66 -3.24
CA VAL A 208 -0.47 8.31 -2.19
C VAL A 208 -1.03 9.69 -1.91
N VAL A 209 -1.70 9.84 -0.78
CA VAL A 209 -2.35 11.10 -0.41
C VAL A 209 -1.33 12.00 0.30
N ALA A 210 -1.00 13.12 -0.32
CA ALA A 210 -0.16 14.14 0.31
C ALA A 210 -0.95 14.89 1.39
N LYS A 211 -0.28 15.24 2.50
CA LYS A 211 -0.83 16.14 3.51
C LYS A 211 -0.96 17.54 2.93
N LYS A 212 -2.14 18.13 3.07
CA LYS A 212 -2.44 19.50 2.65
C LYS A 212 -1.97 20.52 3.68
#